data_1bfdf8e6bd8e19f1214ffc1d489a412c
#
_entry.id   1bfdf8e6bd8e19f1214ffc1d489a412c
#
_cell.length_a   1.000
_cell.length_b   1.000
_cell.length_c   1.000
_cell.angle_alpha   90.00
_cell.angle_beta   90.00
_cell.angle_gamma   90.00
#
_symmetry.space_group_name_H-M   'P 1'
#
loop_
_entity.id
_entity.type
_entity.pdbx_description
1 polymer ?
#
loop_
_entity_poly.entity_id
_entity_poly.type
_entity_poly.pdbx_seq_one_letter_code
_entity_poly.pdbx_strand_id
1 'polypeptide(L)'
;KTLSVPERATITNMGAELGATTSIFPSDEITREFLKAQQREDVWTELSADADAVYDEELTINLSELEPLAACPHSPDNVKSVKEIGKIKIDQVCIGSCTNSSLMDMLKVAHILKGRTVHPDVSLSIAPGSKQVLNMLAENGALSVMIDAGARILESACGPCIGMGQSPNSKGISLRTFNRNFEGRSGTKDGQIYLVSPEVAAASAIAGVFTDPRELGDMPEFKLPEVFKINDNMVVPPIAEAEMDSVEILRGPNIKPFPETSPLDASIDAGVSLKVGDNITTDHIMPAGAKILPLRSNIPAISQHCFTICDEQFPSRAKEMGKSIIVGGSNYGQGSSREHAALAPLYLGIKAVLVKSFARIHRANLINAGILPLTFVNEADYDAISQGDELVLDNVRAEIEAGKSELTVINKTTGKEIPVLCELSGRTKDIILAGGLLDYTRESMK
;
A
#
# COMPACT_ATOMS: atom_id res chain seq x y z
N LYS A 1 -2.24 27.34 0.21
CA LYS A 1 -3.28 27.86 1.13
C LYS A 1 -4.71 27.72 0.58
N THR A 2 -4.92 27.08 -0.57
CA THR A 2 -6.24 26.91 -1.20
C THR A 2 -6.75 25.47 -1.14
N LEU A 3 -5.85 24.48 -1.01
CA LEU A 3 -6.23 23.07 -0.92
C LEU A 3 -6.72 22.72 0.49
N SER A 4 -7.90 22.12 0.57
CA SER A 4 -8.43 21.54 1.80
C SER A 4 -7.60 20.34 2.30
N VAL A 5 -7.75 19.95 3.56
CA VAL A 5 -7.05 18.78 4.11
C VAL A 5 -7.35 17.49 3.32
N PRO A 6 -8.61 17.18 2.94
CA PRO A 6 -8.88 16.01 2.10
C PRO A 6 -8.19 16.04 0.73
N GLU A 7 -8.12 17.20 0.06
CA GLU A 7 -7.41 17.33 -1.23
C GLU A 7 -5.90 17.10 -1.06
N ARG A 8 -5.30 17.64 0.02
CA ARG A 8 -3.90 17.36 0.38
C ARG A 8 -3.70 15.86 0.66
N ALA A 9 -4.65 15.22 1.34
CA ALA A 9 -4.62 13.77 1.62
C ALA A 9 -4.66 12.95 0.33
N THR A 10 -5.44 13.34 -0.67
CA THR A 10 -5.46 12.69 -1.98
C THR A 10 -4.08 12.75 -2.66
N ILE A 11 -3.44 13.92 -2.66
CA ILE A 11 -2.10 14.11 -3.25
C ILE A 11 -1.06 13.25 -2.51
N THR A 12 -1.04 13.28 -1.17
CA THR A 12 -0.09 12.48 -0.37
C THR A 12 -0.34 10.97 -0.50
N ASN A 13 -1.59 10.55 -0.64
CA ASN A 13 -1.95 9.16 -0.90
C ASN A 13 -1.32 8.65 -2.21
N MET A 14 -1.32 9.48 -3.26
CA MET A 14 -0.71 9.14 -4.54
C MET A 14 0.83 9.14 -4.49
N GLY A 15 1.45 9.74 -3.49
CA GLY A 15 2.91 9.76 -3.34
C GLY A 15 3.53 8.36 -3.28
N ALA A 16 2.85 7.38 -2.68
CA ALA A 16 3.31 6.00 -2.64
C ALA A 16 3.39 5.36 -4.06
N GLU A 17 2.48 5.74 -4.95
CA GLU A 17 2.46 5.24 -6.34
C GLU A 17 3.58 5.87 -7.19
N LEU A 18 4.07 7.05 -6.79
CA LEU A 18 5.22 7.72 -7.39
C LEU A 18 6.57 7.23 -6.83
N GLY A 19 6.56 6.29 -5.89
CA GLY A 19 7.76 5.79 -5.23
C GLY A 19 8.33 6.73 -4.15
N ALA A 20 7.59 7.76 -3.74
CA ALA A 20 8.02 8.65 -2.67
C ALA A 20 8.11 7.93 -1.33
N THR A 21 9.14 8.23 -0.55
CA THR A 21 9.31 7.68 0.80
C THR A 21 8.22 8.20 1.74
N THR A 22 7.92 9.47 1.64
CA THR A 22 6.86 10.16 2.38
C THR A 22 6.42 11.38 1.59
N SER A 23 5.24 11.88 1.93
CA SER A 23 4.71 13.13 1.41
C SER A 23 4.17 13.94 2.59
N ILE A 24 4.43 15.23 2.60
CA ILE A 24 4.00 16.12 3.69
C ILE A 24 3.49 17.43 3.12
N PHE A 25 2.42 17.94 3.71
CA PHE A 25 1.95 19.30 3.53
C PHE A 25 2.23 20.12 4.79
N PRO A 26 2.39 21.45 4.68
CA PRO A 26 2.41 22.32 5.84
C PRO A 26 1.14 22.16 6.68
N SER A 27 1.29 22.22 8.00
CA SER A 27 0.17 22.34 8.95
C SER A 27 -0.09 23.82 9.18
N ASP A 28 -1.01 24.37 8.39
CA ASP A 28 -1.38 25.80 8.37
C ASP A 28 -2.81 26.01 8.93
N GLU A 29 -3.34 27.23 8.76
CA GLU A 29 -4.68 27.57 9.23
C GLU A 29 -5.78 26.67 8.63
N ILE A 30 -5.62 26.18 7.39
CA ILE A 30 -6.56 25.21 6.78
C ILE A 30 -6.59 23.92 7.59
N THR A 31 -5.42 23.44 8.05
CA THR A 31 -5.32 22.27 8.92
C THR A 31 -5.95 22.52 10.27
N ARG A 32 -5.74 23.71 10.85
CA ARG A 32 -6.34 24.13 12.11
C ARG A 32 -7.86 24.15 12.05
N GLU A 33 -8.43 24.80 11.02
CA GLU A 33 -9.88 24.86 10.79
C GLU A 33 -10.49 23.47 10.62
N PHE A 34 -9.81 22.58 9.90
CA PHE A 34 -10.24 21.19 9.76
C PHE A 34 -10.26 20.46 11.10
N LEU A 35 -9.20 20.58 11.90
CA LEU A 35 -9.15 19.98 13.25
C LEU A 35 -10.18 20.58 14.19
N LYS A 36 -10.44 21.88 14.08
CA LYS A 36 -11.51 22.55 14.85
C LYS A 36 -12.88 21.99 14.50
N ALA A 37 -13.18 21.81 13.21
CA ALA A 37 -14.42 21.16 12.77
C ALA A 37 -14.53 19.72 13.31
N GLN A 38 -13.42 19.01 13.46
CA GLN A 38 -13.32 17.68 14.07
C GLN A 38 -13.29 17.71 15.63
N GLN A 39 -13.47 18.89 16.26
CA GLN A 39 -13.39 19.08 17.72
C GLN A 39 -12.04 18.67 18.33
N ARG A 40 -10.94 18.89 17.58
CA ARG A 40 -9.56 18.53 17.92
C ARG A 40 -8.59 19.69 17.70
N GLU A 41 -9.03 20.93 17.84
CA GLU A 41 -8.18 22.12 17.66
C GLU A 41 -7.01 22.15 18.66
N ASP A 42 -7.22 21.62 19.86
CA ASP A 42 -6.25 21.55 20.95
C ASP A 42 -4.98 20.75 20.61
N VAL A 43 -5.05 19.81 19.66
CA VAL A 43 -3.88 19.02 19.22
C VAL A 43 -3.19 19.61 17.99
N TRP A 44 -3.68 20.74 17.47
CA TRP A 44 -3.08 21.38 16.30
C TRP A 44 -1.70 21.95 16.64
N THR A 45 -0.75 21.70 15.75
CA THR A 45 0.58 22.31 15.80
C THR A 45 0.90 22.84 14.41
N GLU A 46 1.34 24.10 14.35
CA GLU A 46 1.82 24.69 13.11
C GLU A 46 3.11 23.99 12.66
N LEU A 47 3.20 23.68 11.38
CA LEU A 47 4.39 23.09 10.76
C LEU A 47 4.60 23.70 9.39
N SER A 48 5.77 24.26 9.16
CA SER A 48 6.22 24.77 7.87
C SER A 48 7.68 24.39 7.64
N ALA A 49 8.13 24.45 6.39
CA ALA A 49 9.54 24.34 6.08
C ALA A 49 10.32 25.53 6.70
N ASP A 50 11.56 25.30 7.09
CA ASP A 50 12.46 26.36 7.53
C ASP A 50 12.72 27.38 6.41
N ALA A 51 13.00 28.62 6.78
CA ALA A 51 13.17 29.70 5.79
C ALA A 51 14.38 29.48 4.85
N ASP A 52 15.32 28.69 5.29
CA ASP A 52 16.56 28.32 4.59
C ASP A 52 16.54 26.84 4.11
N ALA A 53 15.39 26.21 4.07
CA ALA A 53 15.24 24.84 3.56
C ALA A 53 15.73 24.75 2.11
N VAL A 54 16.55 23.74 1.84
CA VAL A 54 17.11 23.48 0.51
C VAL A 54 16.47 22.21 -0.05
N TYR A 55 16.07 22.28 -1.31
CA TYR A 55 15.43 21.17 -2.02
C TYR A 55 16.29 20.72 -3.18
N ASP A 56 16.32 19.43 -3.45
CA ASP A 56 17.05 18.85 -4.61
C ASP A 56 16.35 19.22 -5.92
N GLU A 57 15.00 19.33 -5.88
CA GLU A 57 14.18 19.66 -7.03
C GLU A 57 12.93 20.46 -6.62
N GLU A 58 12.51 21.37 -7.46
CA GLU A 58 11.28 22.15 -7.29
C GLU A 58 10.36 21.96 -8.50
N LEU A 59 9.10 21.65 -8.25
CA LEU A 59 8.05 21.54 -9.26
C LEU A 59 6.93 22.52 -8.98
N THR A 60 6.61 23.38 -9.94
CA THR A 60 5.49 24.32 -9.85
C THR A 60 4.34 23.86 -10.75
N ILE A 61 3.15 23.71 -10.16
CA ILE A 61 1.92 23.36 -10.88
C ILE A 61 0.92 24.51 -10.73
N ASN A 62 0.52 25.13 -11.85
CA ASN A 62 -0.52 26.12 -11.86
C ASN A 62 -1.91 25.46 -11.86
N LEU A 63 -2.58 25.45 -10.71
CA LEU A 63 -3.89 24.80 -10.57
C LEU A 63 -4.97 25.44 -11.46
N SER A 64 -4.83 26.71 -11.87
CA SER A 64 -5.79 27.39 -12.74
C SER A 64 -5.72 26.95 -14.21
N GLU A 65 -4.65 26.25 -14.59
CA GLU A 65 -4.44 25.75 -15.96
C GLU A 65 -4.76 24.26 -16.09
N LEU A 66 -5.07 23.60 -14.95
CA LEU A 66 -5.37 22.16 -14.98
C LEU A 66 -6.73 21.90 -15.64
N GLU A 67 -6.72 20.97 -16.58
CA GLU A 67 -7.94 20.36 -17.16
C GLU A 67 -8.27 19.04 -16.42
N PRO A 68 -9.51 18.54 -16.50
CA PRO A 68 -9.84 17.21 -16.02
C PRO A 68 -8.98 16.13 -16.70
N LEU A 69 -8.21 15.41 -15.87
CA LEU A 69 -7.29 14.37 -16.30
C LEU A 69 -7.80 12.99 -15.85
N ALA A 70 -7.32 11.96 -16.51
CA ALA A 70 -7.54 10.57 -16.12
C ALA A 70 -6.27 9.75 -16.31
N ALA A 71 -5.98 8.85 -15.35
CA ALA A 71 -4.97 7.82 -15.54
C ALA A 71 -5.58 6.66 -16.30
N CYS A 72 -5.09 6.40 -17.51
CA CYS A 72 -5.55 5.33 -18.39
C CYS A 72 -5.00 3.96 -17.94
N PRO A 73 -5.62 2.86 -18.33
CA PRO A 73 -5.08 1.51 -18.11
C PRO A 73 -3.66 1.35 -18.69
N HIS A 74 -2.71 0.67 -18.05
CA HIS A 74 -2.82 -0.03 -16.76
C HIS A 74 -1.75 0.55 -15.78
N SER A 75 -1.60 1.86 -15.75
CA SER A 75 -0.63 2.55 -14.89
C SER A 75 -1.14 3.92 -14.46
N PRO A 76 -0.90 4.36 -13.20
CA PRO A 76 -1.29 5.68 -12.74
C PRO A 76 -0.57 6.84 -13.45
N ASP A 77 0.58 6.60 -14.08
CA ASP A 77 1.36 7.59 -14.84
C ASP A 77 0.93 7.73 -16.31
N ASN A 78 0.05 6.83 -16.82
CA ASN A 78 -0.51 6.92 -18.16
C ASN A 78 -1.62 7.97 -18.21
N VAL A 79 -1.27 9.23 -18.00
CA VAL A 79 -2.22 10.35 -17.85
C VAL A 79 -2.59 10.95 -19.20
N LYS A 80 -3.89 11.19 -19.40
CA LYS A 80 -4.46 11.91 -20.54
C LYS A 80 -5.57 12.86 -20.08
N SER A 81 -5.82 13.92 -20.83
CA SER A 81 -7.01 14.74 -20.59
C SER A 81 -8.28 13.97 -20.97
N VAL A 82 -9.36 14.24 -20.25
CA VAL A 82 -10.69 13.68 -20.56
C VAL A 82 -11.10 13.96 -22.00
N LYS A 83 -10.71 15.13 -22.51
CA LYS A 83 -10.96 15.55 -23.88
C LYS A 83 -10.22 14.68 -24.91
N GLU A 84 -8.97 14.31 -24.66
CA GLU A 84 -8.17 13.43 -25.52
C GLU A 84 -8.70 12.00 -25.52
N ILE A 85 -9.21 11.50 -24.39
CA ILE A 85 -9.84 10.18 -24.30
C ILE A 85 -11.10 10.12 -25.12
N GLY A 86 -11.89 11.19 -25.15
CA GLY A 86 -13.13 11.30 -25.91
C GLY A 86 -14.30 10.49 -25.32
N LYS A 87 -15.38 10.41 -26.07
CA LYS A 87 -16.65 9.81 -25.62
C LYS A 87 -16.66 8.29 -25.80
N ILE A 88 -15.88 7.55 -25.01
CA ILE A 88 -15.92 6.08 -24.99
C ILE A 88 -17.02 5.59 -24.05
N LYS A 89 -17.72 4.50 -24.42
CA LYS A 89 -18.72 3.85 -23.55
C LYS A 89 -18.06 3.29 -22.30
N ILE A 90 -18.77 3.38 -21.18
CA ILE A 90 -18.33 2.85 -19.90
C ILE A 90 -19.33 1.85 -19.35
N ASP A 91 -18.86 0.87 -18.58
CA ASP A 91 -19.71 -0.19 -18.04
C ASP A 91 -19.91 -0.02 -16.52
N GLN A 92 -18.94 0.57 -15.85
CA GLN A 92 -18.96 0.65 -14.39
C GLN A 92 -18.32 1.95 -13.89
N VAL A 93 -18.86 2.46 -12.79
CA VAL A 93 -18.29 3.57 -12.03
C VAL A 93 -18.23 3.20 -10.54
N CYS A 94 -17.06 3.36 -9.92
CA CYS A 94 -16.88 3.16 -8.49
C CYS A 94 -16.28 4.42 -7.86
N ILE A 95 -17.07 5.11 -7.02
CA ILE A 95 -16.67 6.35 -6.35
C ILE A 95 -16.38 6.07 -4.88
N GLY A 96 -15.29 6.65 -4.33
CA GLY A 96 -14.97 6.56 -2.92
C GLY A 96 -13.61 5.96 -2.62
N SER A 97 -13.54 5.06 -1.63
CA SER A 97 -12.32 4.46 -1.11
C SER A 97 -11.51 5.40 -0.20
N CYS A 98 -10.22 5.14 0.02
CA CYS A 98 -9.35 5.97 0.87
C CYS A 98 -8.92 7.30 0.22
N THR A 99 -9.18 7.50 -1.08
CA THR A 99 -8.57 8.58 -1.85
C THR A 99 -9.53 9.76 -2.07
N ASN A 100 -10.70 9.52 -2.64
CA ASN A 100 -11.65 10.58 -3.01
C ASN A 100 -13.04 10.26 -2.44
N SER A 101 -13.18 10.35 -1.14
CA SER A 101 -14.41 9.99 -0.42
C SER A 101 -14.69 10.85 0.80
N SER A 102 -14.09 12.04 0.85
CA SER A 102 -14.40 13.04 1.87
C SER A 102 -15.85 13.51 1.78
N LEU A 103 -16.32 14.17 2.83
CA LEU A 103 -17.65 14.79 2.80
C LEU A 103 -17.80 15.74 1.61
N MET A 104 -16.76 16.54 1.31
CA MET A 104 -16.76 17.45 0.17
C MET A 104 -16.90 16.71 -1.16
N ASP A 105 -16.13 15.67 -1.38
CA ASP A 105 -16.20 14.85 -2.60
C ASP A 105 -17.60 14.27 -2.79
N MET A 106 -18.17 13.73 -1.72
CA MET A 106 -19.52 13.14 -1.75
C MET A 106 -20.62 14.19 -1.98
N LEU A 107 -20.47 15.40 -1.44
CA LEU A 107 -21.41 16.50 -1.72
C LEU A 107 -21.37 16.94 -3.17
N LYS A 108 -20.19 17.02 -3.78
CA LYS A 108 -20.02 17.32 -5.21
C LYS A 108 -20.68 16.22 -6.07
N VAL A 109 -20.44 14.95 -5.73
CA VAL A 109 -21.09 13.79 -6.40
C VAL A 109 -22.62 13.87 -6.28
N ALA A 110 -23.15 14.10 -5.08
CA ALA A 110 -24.60 14.24 -4.87
C ALA A 110 -25.19 15.40 -5.67
N HIS A 111 -24.46 16.53 -5.76
CA HIS A 111 -24.90 17.68 -6.58
C HIS A 111 -25.04 17.31 -8.06
N ILE A 112 -24.01 16.63 -8.62
CA ILE A 112 -24.03 16.18 -10.02
C ILE A 112 -25.16 15.19 -10.28
N LEU A 113 -25.42 14.28 -9.35
CA LEU A 113 -26.47 13.25 -9.46
C LEU A 113 -27.90 13.79 -9.22
N LYS A 114 -28.06 14.94 -8.56
CA LYS A 114 -29.34 15.49 -8.15
C LYS A 114 -30.31 15.69 -9.32
N GLY A 115 -31.47 15.02 -9.24
CA GLY A 115 -32.51 15.08 -10.27
C GLY A 115 -32.14 14.40 -11.59
N ARG A 116 -31.09 13.56 -11.58
CA ARG A 116 -30.63 12.78 -12.75
C ARG A 116 -30.63 11.29 -12.40
N THR A 117 -30.59 10.47 -13.43
CA THR A 117 -30.54 9.00 -13.30
C THR A 117 -29.26 8.48 -13.96
N VAL A 118 -28.61 7.52 -13.34
CA VAL A 118 -27.47 6.79 -13.93
C VAL A 118 -27.90 6.12 -15.23
N HIS A 119 -27.03 6.15 -16.24
CA HIS A 119 -27.29 5.51 -17.53
C HIS A 119 -27.60 4.01 -17.34
N PRO A 120 -28.61 3.45 -18.03
CA PRO A 120 -29.06 2.07 -17.80
C PRO A 120 -27.97 1.01 -18.04
N ASP A 121 -26.97 1.28 -18.87
CA ASP A 121 -25.87 0.37 -19.16
C ASP A 121 -24.72 0.51 -18.15
N VAL A 122 -24.80 1.41 -17.16
CA VAL A 122 -23.71 1.69 -16.21
C VAL A 122 -24.08 1.23 -14.80
N SER A 123 -23.20 0.47 -14.18
CA SER A 123 -23.28 0.15 -12.75
C SER A 123 -22.54 1.21 -11.92
N LEU A 124 -23.27 2.01 -11.13
CA LEU A 124 -22.68 2.98 -10.21
C LEU A 124 -22.65 2.44 -8.78
N SER A 125 -21.48 2.45 -8.15
CA SER A 125 -21.32 2.18 -6.72
C SER A 125 -20.58 3.31 -6.01
N ILE A 126 -20.97 3.61 -4.77
CA ILE A 126 -20.39 4.68 -3.95
C ILE A 126 -20.03 4.12 -2.58
N ALA A 127 -18.76 4.28 -2.17
CA ALA A 127 -18.24 3.90 -0.86
C ALA A 127 -17.79 5.17 -0.11
N PRO A 128 -18.59 5.73 0.82
CA PRO A 128 -18.19 6.87 1.63
C PRO A 128 -16.94 6.58 2.45
N GLY A 129 -16.09 7.58 2.70
CA GLY A 129 -14.77 7.40 3.30
C GLY A 129 -14.77 6.94 4.76
N SER A 130 -15.86 7.17 5.48
CA SER A 130 -16.00 6.79 6.89
C SER A 130 -17.46 6.72 7.33
N LYS A 131 -17.69 6.09 8.49
CA LYS A 131 -18.97 6.13 9.18
C LYS A 131 -19.45 7.57 9.44
N GLN A 132 -18.54 8.47 9.79
CA GLN A 132 -18.84 9.89 10.00
C GLN A 132 -19.39 10.53 8.72
N VAL A 133 -18.68 10.35 7.60
CA VAL A 133 -19.12 10.89 6.30
C VAL A 133 -20.48 10.31 5.91
N LEU A 134 -20.67 9.00 6.01
CA LEU A 134 -21.95 8.35 5.69
C LEU A 134 -23.10 8.91 6.53
N ASN A 135 -22.87 9.10 7.83
CA ASN A 135 -23.88 9.64 8.74
C ASN A 135 -24.23 11.10 8.40
N MET A 136 -23.24 11.93 8.10
CA MET A 136 -23.47 13.32 7.69
C MET A 136 -24.20 13.42 6.34
N LEU A 137 -23.92 12.52 5.39
CA LEU A 137 -24.64 12.41 4.12
C LEU A 137 -26.11 12.00 4.32
N ALA A 138 -26.39 11.14 5.29
CA ALA A 138 -27.75 10.74 5.64
C ALA A 138 -28.52 11.92 6.25
N GLU A 139 -27.90 12.69 7.14
CA GLU A 139 -28.53 13.84 7.81
C GLU A 139 -28.82 15.01 6.86
N ASN A 140 -27.91 15.30 5.92
CA ASN A 140 -28.10 16.42 4.97
C ASN A 140 -28.90 16.04 3.72
N GLY A 141 -29.32 14.77 3.57
CA GLY A 141 -30.11 14.28 2.46
C GLY A 141 -29.32 13.91 1.19
N ALA A 142 -28.01 14.10 1.17
CA ALA A 142 -27.17 13.77 0.00
C ALA A 142 -27.18 12.26 -0.30
N LEU A 143 -27.26 11.43 0.75
CA LEU A 143 -27.37 9.97 0.60
C LEU A 143 -28.64 9.58 -0.17
N SER A 144 -29.79 10.20 0.12
CA SER A 144 -31.04 9.98 -0.60
C SER A 144 -30.90 10.34 -2.07
N VAL A 145 -30.28 11.47 -2.39
CA VAL A 145 -30.02 11.89 -3.78
C VAL A 145 -29.19 10.84 -4.55
N MET A 146 -28.17 10.27 -3.93
CA MET A 146 -27.35 9.25 -4.56
C MET A 146 -28.15 7.97 -4.84
N ILE A 147 -28.98 7.55 -3.89
CA ILE A 147 -29.84 6.37 -4.03
C ILE A 147 -30.89 6.59 -5.13
N ASP A 148 -31.54 7.74 -5.14
CA ASP A 148 -32.58 8.11 -6.12
C ASP A 148 -32.00 8.15 -7.55
N ALA A 149 -30.72 8.54 -7.69
CA ALA A 149 -30.02 8.49 -8.96
C ALA A 149 -29.70 7.06 -9.46
N GLY A 150 -29.84 6.04 -8.60
CA GLY A 150 -29.55 4.64 -8.91
C GLY A 150 -28.18 4.15 -8.43
N ALA A 151 -27.51 4.88 -7.53
CA ALA A 151 -26.24 4.44 -6.97
C ALA A 151 -26.44 3.30 -5.93
N ARG A 152 -25.58 2.29 -5.99
CA ARG A 152 -25.43 1.30 -4.93
C ARG A 152 -24.49 1.83 -3.86
N ILE A 153 -24.98 2.01 -2.65
CA ILE A 153 -24.16 2.45 -1.51
C ILE A 153 -23.47 1.23 -0.89
N LEU A 154 -22.16 1.35 -0.73
CA LEU A 154 -21.29 0.31 -0.18
C LEU A 154 -20.82 0.71 1.22
N GLU A 155 -20.24 -0.26 1.92
CA GLU A 155 -19.56 -0.03 3.19
C GLU A 155 -18.34 0.89 3.01
N SER A 156 -17.98 1.62 4.08
CA SER A 156 -16.79 2.45 4.15
C SER A 156 -15.52 1.58 4.28
N ALA A 157 -15.18 0.86 3.20
CA ALA A 157 -14.10 -0.13 3.17
C ALA A 157 -13.38 -0.17 1.82
N CYS A 158 -12.19 -0.81 1.81
CA CYS A 158 -11.35 -0.97 0.61
C CYS A 158 -11.81 -2.07 -0.37
N GLY A 159 -12.93 -2.73 -0.14
CA GLY A 159 -13.41 -3.86 -0.95
C GLY A 159 -13.41 -3.62 -2.46
N PRO A 160 -14.05 -2.56 -2.97
CA PRO A 160 -14.13 -2.27 -4.41
C PRO A 160 -12.75 -2.06 -5.07
N CYS A 161 -11.78 -1.53 -4.35
CA CYS A 161 -10.42 -1.26 -4.87
C CYS A 161 -9.72 -2.52 -5.40
N ILE A 162 -10.00 -3.68 -4.78
CA ILE A 162 -9.50 -4.99 -5.21
C ILE A 162 -10.56 -5.85 -5.89
N GLY A 163 -11.69 -5.26 -6.27
CA GLY A 163 -12.75 -5.93 -6.99
C GLY A 163 -13.74 -6.73 -6.13
N MET A 164 -13.68 -6.67 -4.80
CA MET A 164 -14.64 -7.38 -3.94
C MET A 164 -16.05 -6.86 -4.15
N GLY A 165 -16.92 -7.71 -4.74
CA GLY A 165 -18.29 -7.37 -5.12
C GLY A 165 -18.42 -6.30 -6.23
N GLN A 166 -17.31 -5.83 -6.80
CA GLN A 166 -17.23 -4.75 -7.78
C GLN A 166 -16.15 -5.01 -8.85
N SER A 167 -15.90 -6.27 -9.20
CA SER A 167 -15.07 -6.57 -10.36
C SER A 167 -15.76 -6.12 -11.65
N PRO A 168 -15.07 -5.48 -12.60
CA PRO A 168 -15.64 -5.17 -13.89
C PRO A 168 -15.88 -6.46 -14.71
N ASN A 169 -16.75 -6.40 -15.71
CA ASN A 169 -16.86 -7.45 -16.70
C ASN A 169 -15.56 -7.58 -17.52
N SER A 170 -15.39 -8.71 -18.22
CA SER A 170 -14.26 -8.92 -19.14
C SER A 170 -14.19 -7.81 -20.18
N LYS A 171 -13.01 -7.18 -20.34
CA LYS A 171 -12.76 -6.00 -21.18
C LYS A 171 -13.61 -4.77 -20.85
N GLY A 172 -14.37 -4.81 -19.74
CA GLY A 172 -15.23 -3.72 -19.32
C GLY A 172 -14.45 -2.49 -18.90
N ILE A 173 -14.97 -1.31 -19.27
CA ILE A 173 -14.40 -0.01 -18.93
C ILE A 173 -14.99 0.45 -17.60
N SER A 174 -14.13 0.55 -16.59
CA SER A 174 -14.50 0.96 -15.23
C SER A 174 -13.79 2.25 -14.83
N LEU A 175 -14.56 3.30 -14.50
CA LEU A 175 -14.03 4.55 -13.96
C LEU A 175 -14.00 4.46 -12.44
N ARG A 176 -12.86 4.77 -11.82
CA ARG A 176 -12.66 4.66 -10.38
C ARG A 176 -11.99 5.89 -9.81
N THR A 177 -12.43 6.33 -8.66
CA THR A 177 -11.79 7.45 -7.95
C THR A 177 -10.71 6.96 -6.96
N PHE A 178 -10.12 5.80 -7.24
CA PHE A 178 -9.12 5.13 -6.42
C PHE A 178 -7.70 5.55 -6.82
N ASN A 179 -6.69 4.86 -6.30
CA ASN A 179 -5.28 5.21 -6.50
C ASN A 179 -4.48 4.19 -7.33
N ARG A 180 -5.08 3.08 -7.78
CA ARG A 180 -4.38 2.00 -8.52
C ARG A 180 -5.25 1.43 -9.62
N ASN A 181 -4.63 1.24 -10.80
CA ASN A 181 -5.30 0.68 -11.98
C ASN A 181 -4.45 -0.36 -12.73
N PHE A 182 -3.52 -1.00 -12.05
CA PHE A 182 -2.70 -2.07 -12.62
C PHE A 182 -3.55 -3.20 -13.18
N GLU A 183 -3.04 -3.92 -14.17
CA GLU A 183 -3.73 -5.06 -14.80
C GLU A 183 -4.19 -6.08 -13.74
N GLY A 184 -5.44 -6.46 -13.78
CA GLY A 184 -6.06 -7.40 -12.85
C GLY A 184 -6.30 -6.87 -11.43
N ARG A 185 -5.87 -5.65 -11.09
CA ARG A 185 -6.00 -5.06 -9.74
C ARG A 185 -7.40 -5.13 -9.19
N SER A 186 -8.41 -4.92 -10.02
CA SER A 186 -9.80 -4.85 -9.61
C SER A 186 -10.58 -6.17 -9.83
N GLY A 187 -9.88 -7.30 -9.87
CA GLY A 187 -10.45 -8.65 -9.88
C GLY A 187 -10.51 -9.29 -11.27
N THR A 188 -10.84 -8.53 -12.31
CA THR A 188 -10.90 -9.03 -13.70
C THR A 188 -9.60 -8.66 -14.41
N LYS A 189 -8.88 -9.66 -14.95
CA LYS A 189 -7.55 -9.48 -15.52
C LYS A 189 -7.50 -8.49 -16.68
N ASP A 190 -8.45 -8.57 -17.59
CA ASP A 190 -8.54 -7.75 -18.81
C ASP A 190 -9.47 -6.53 -18.68
N GLY A 191 -9.94 -6.23 -17.46
CA GLY A 191 -10.72 -5.04 -17.17
C GLY A 191 -9.92 -3.75 -17.38
N GLN A 192 -10.54 -2.76 -18.02
CA GLN A 192 -9.92 -1.47 -18.36
C GLN A 192 -10.24 -0.44 -17.28
N ILE A 193 -9.32 -0.24 -16.33
CA ILE A 193 -9.52 0.63 -15.17
C ILE A 193 -8.91 2.01 -15.44
N TYR A 194 -9.75 3.04 -15.38
CA TYR A 194 -9.34 4.45 -15.43
C TYR A 194 -9.45 5.06 -14.03
N LEU A 195 -8.44 5.83 -13.62
CA LEU A 195 -8.52 6.63 -12.40
C LEU A 195 -8.96 8.04 -12.77
N VAL A 196 -10.01 8.53 -12.10
CA VAL A 196 -10.65 9.81 -12.41
C VAL A 196 -11.07 10.55 -11.13
N SER A 197 -11.36 11.84 -11.24
CA SER A 197 -11.96 12.59 -10.14
C SER A 197 -13.41 12.15 -9.86
N PRO A 198 -13.96 12.40 -8.67
CA PRO A 198 -15.36 12.16 -8.35
C PRO A 198 -16.34 12.82 -9.33
N GLU A 199 -16.01 14.03 -9.79
CA GLU A 199 -16.82 14.80 -10.73
C GLU A 199 -16.87 14.15 -12.12
N VAL A 200 -15.71 13.73 -12.65
CA VAL A 200 -15.64 12.99 -13.91
C VAL A 200 -16.40 11.66 -13.80
N ALA A 201 -16.23 10.94 -12.70
CA ALA A 201 -16.91 9.68 -12.44
C ALA A 201 -18.44 9.84 -12.45
N ALA A 202 -18.97 10.83 -11.68
CA ALA A 202 -20.41 11.08 -11.59
C ALA A 202 -21.01 11.56 -12.91
N ALA A 203 -20.35 12.48 -13.61
CA ALA A 203 -20.79 12.96 -14.93
C ALA A 203 -20.85 11.82 -15.96
N SER A 204 -19.83 10.98 -15.99
CA SER A 204 -19.76 9.84 -16.88
C SER A 204 -20.81 8.77 -16.56
N ALA A 205 -21.11 8.54 -15.27
CA ALA A 205 -22.15 7.62 -14.84
C ALA A 205 -23.53 8.00 -15.39
N ILE A 206 -23.84 9.30 -15.45
CA ILE A 206 -25.09 9.82 -15.99
C ILE A 206 -25.11 9.67 -17.53
N ALA A 207 -24.01 10.03 -18.18
CA ALA A 207 -23.93 10.06 -19.64
C ALA A 207 -23.76 8.68 -20.29
N GLY A 208 -23.29 7.66 -19.56
CA GLY A 208 -22.96 6.34 -20.10
C GLY A 208 -21.67 6.30 -20.93
N VAL A 209 -20.98 7.43 -21.02
CA VAL A 209 -19.72 7.61 -21.75
C VAL A 209 -18.76 8.47 -20.92
N PHE A 210 -17.47 8.37 -21.20
CA PHE A 210 -16.46 9.21 -20.57
C PHE A 210 -16.80 10.69 -20.82
N THR A 211 -16.98 11.49 -19.75
CA THR A 211 -17.56 12.83 -19.86
C THR A 211 -16.79 13.85 -19.02
N ASP A 212 -16.50 15.01 -19.63
CA ASP A 212 -15.97 16.16 -18.92
C ASP A 212 -17.07 16.77 -18.03
N PRO A 213 -16.89 16.86 -16.70
CA PRO A 213 -17.92 17.37 -15.80
C PRO A 213 -18.30 18.83 -16.10
N ARG A 214 -17.43 19.61 -16.73
CA ARG A 214 -17.69 21.00 -17.13
C ARG A 214 -18.82 21.11 -18.17
N GLU A 215 -19.14 20.01 -18.89
CA GLU A 215 -20.30 19.95 -19.81
C GLU A 215 -21.65 20.03 -19.07
N LEU A 216 -21.67 19.78 -17.77
CA LEU A 216 -22.89 19.80 -16.94
C LEU A 216 -23.17 21.17 -16.30
N GLY A 217 -22.32 22.15 -16.54
CA GLY A 217 -22.39 23.50 -15.97
C GLY A 217 -21.41 23.71 -14.81
N ASP A 218 -21.49 24.91 -14.21
CA ASP A 218 -20.60 25.29 -13.12
C ASP A 218 -20.92 24.55 -11.84
N MET A 219 -19.86 24.16 -11.10
CA MET A 219 -19.97 23.58 -9.77
C MET A 219 -20.15 24.69 -8.74
N PRO A 220 -21.17 24.64 -7.89
CA PRO A 220 -21.33 25.62 -6.81
C PRO A 220 -20.23 25.44 -5.77
N GLU A 221 -19.96 26.51 -5.03
CA GLU A 221 -19.11 26.44 -3.85
C GLU A 221 -19.84 25.68 -2.73
N PHE A 222 -19.24 24.63 -2.21
CA PHE A 222 -19.75 23.87 -1.07
C PHE A 222 -19.10 24.38 0.21
N LYS A 223 -19.93 24.63 1.22
CA LYS A 223 -19.45 24.93 2.57
C LYS A 223 -19.55 23.68 3.43
N LEU A 224 -18.43 23.32 4.04
CA LEU A 224 -18.44 22.28 5.07
C LEU A 224 -19.09 22.82 6.34
N PRO A 225 -19.74 21.98 7.15
CA PRO A 225 -20.24 22.40 8.44
C PRO A 225 -19.10 22.82 9.37
N GLU A 226 -19.35 23.82 10.22
CA GLU A 226 -18.39 24.33 11.20
C GLU A 226 -17.99 23.26 12.23
N VAL A 227 -18.90 22.32 12.49
CA VAL A 227 -18.69 21.20 13.41
C VAL A 227 -19.12 19.91 12.74
N PHE A 228 -18.20 18.94 12.68
CA PHE A 228 -18.51 17.62 12.18
C PHE A 228 -19.16 16.78 13.28
N LYS A 229 -20.04 15.90 12.87
CA LYS A 229 -20.70 14.96 13.79
C LYS A 229 -19.70 13.92 14.29
N ILE A 230 -19.35 13.99 15.55
CA ILE A 230 -18.51 12.99 16.23
C ILE A 230 -19.42 11.94 16.89
N ASN A 231 -19.12 10.68 16.65
CA ASN A 231 -19.80 9.56 17.29
C ASN A 231 -18.81 8.39 17.48
N ASP A 232 -18.32 8.28 18.70
CA ASP A 232 -17.31 7.29 19.08
C ASP A 232 -17.91 6.03 19.71
N ASN A 233 -19.21 5.81 19.58
CA ASN A 233 -19.93 4.70 20.20
C ASN A 233 -19.45 3.30 19.78
N MET A 234 -18.65 3.20 18.71
CA MET A 234 -18.02 1.96 18.24
C MET A 234 -16.52 1.90 18.53
N VAL A 235 -15.96 2.94 19.17
CA VAL A 235 -14.56 2.95 19.61
C VAL A 235 -14.50 2.27 20.98
N VAL A 236 -13.77 1.17 21.05
CA VAL A 236 -13.49 0.46 22.30
C VAL A 236 -12.22 1.04 22.89
N PRO A 237 -12.27 1.77 24.01
CA PRO A 237 -11.08 2.34 24.64
C PRO A 237 -10.18 1.22 25.20
N PRO A 238 -8.88 1.51 25.40
CA PRO A 238 -8.01 0.60 26.14
C PRO A 238 -8.57 0.31 27.53
N ILE A 239 -8.39 -0.92 28.01
CA ILE A 239 -8.67 -1.27 29.41
C ILE A 239 -7.78 -0.47 30.36
N ALA A 240 -8.25 -0.23 31.58
CA ALA A 240 -7.45 0.44 32.61
C ALA A 240 -6.17 -0.37 32.92
N GLU A 241 -5.05 0.32 33.17
CA GLU A 241 -3.75 -0.31 33.41
C GLU A 241 -3.80 -1.37 34.52
N ALA A 242 -4.55 -1.10 35.59
CA ALA A 242 -4.73 -2.03 36.72
C ALA A 242 -5.43 -3.35 36.35
N GLU A 243 -6.09 -3.41 35.20
CA GLU A 243 -6.84 -4.58 34.71
C GLU A 243 -6.15 -5.30 33.57
N MET A 244 -5.01 -4.78 33.06
CA MET A 244 -4.32 -5.34 31.88
C MET A 244 -3.95 -6.82 32.05
N ASP A 245 -3.49 -7.21 33.23
CA ASP A 245 -3.09 -8.61 33.51
C ASP A 245 -4.27 -9.59 33.52
N SER A 246 -5.50 -9.09 33.64
CA SER A 246 -6.73 -9.91 33.65
C SER A 246 -7.27 -10.19 32.25
N VAL A 247 -6.70 -9.56 31.20
CA VAL A 247 -7.22 -9.68 29.83
C VAL A 247 -6.86 -11.03 29.23
N GLU A 248 -7.85 -11.84 28.93
CA GLU A 248 -7.68 -13.06 28.17
C GLU A 248 -7.56 -12.74 26.66
N ILE A 249 -6.47 -13.19 26.05
CA ILE A 249 -6.27 -13.04 24.60
C ILE A 249 -7.03 -14.17 23.87
N LEU A 250 -8.21 -13.84 23.35
CA LEU A 250 -9.01 -14.79 22.58
C LEU A 250 -8.49 -14.89 21.14
N ARG A 251 -8.08 -16.09 20.73
CA ARG A 251 -7.66 -16.37 19.35
C ARG A 251 -8.62 -17.35 18.70
N GLY A 252 -9.13 -16.99 17.53
CA GLY A 252 -9.88 -17.93 16.69
C GLY A 252 -8.97 -19.08 16.19
N PRO A 253 -9.54 -20.15 15.66
CA PRO A 253 -8.79 -21.36 15.29
C PRO A 253 -7.73 -21.11 14.21
N ASN A 254 -7.91 -20.09 13.38
CA ASN A 254 -6.99 -19.70 12.31
C ASN A 254 -5.99 -18.61 12.72
N ILE A 255 -6.03 -18.13 13.95
CA ILE A 255 -5.06 -17.14 14.47
C ILE A 255 -3.97 -17.92 15.21
N LYS A 256 -2.75 -17.87 14.70
CA LYS A 256 -1.59 -18.52 15.31
C LYS A 256 -0.63 -17.50 15.91
N PRO A 257 0.17 -17.88 16.93
CA PRO A 257 1.22 -17.01 17.45
C PRO A 257 2.12 -16.50 16.34
N PHE A 258 2.64 -15.27 16.52
CA PHE A 258 3.65 -14.72 15.63
C PHE A 258 4.91 -15.61 15.66
N PRO A 259 5.63 -15.79 14.53
CA PRO A 259 6.85 -16.58 14.50
C PRO A 259 7.88 -16.04 15.50
N GLU A 260 8.48 -16.94 16.27
CA GLU A 260 9.60 -16.58 17.14
C GLU A 260 10.82 -16.22 16.28
N THR A 261 11.51 -15.17 16.67
CA THR A 261 12.76 -14.72 16.07
C THR A 261 13.92 -14.92 17.06
N SER A 262 15.13 -14.83 16.54
CA SER A 262 16.34 -14.91 17.34
C SER A 262 17.33 -13.83 16.89
N PRO A 263 18.22 -13.36 17.76
CA PRO A 263 19.29 -12.46 17.36
C PRO A 263 20.05 -13.00 16.14
N LEU A 264 20.60 -12.07 15.35
CA LEU A 264 21.40 -12.43 14.18
C LEU A 264 22.50 -13.44 14.56
N ASP A 265 22.60 -14.54 13.81
CA ASP A 265 23.65 -15.54 14.02
C ASP A 265 25.05 -14.94 13.85
N ALA A 266 26.06 -15.49 14.56
CA ALA A 266 27.46 -15.03 14.43
C ALA A 266 27.96 -15.13 12.98
N SER A 267 27.60 -16.20 12.30
CA SER A 267 27.85 -16.46 10.87
C SER A 267 26.61 -17.08 10.24
N ILE A 268 26.37 -16.85 8.97
CA ILE A 268 25.31 -17.49 8.19
C ILE A 268 25.98 -18.52 7.26
N ASP A 269 25.65 -19.79 7.43
CA ASP A 269 26.05 -20.91 6.56
C ASP A 269 24.77 -21.55 6.05
N ALA A 270 24.44 -21.38 4.78
CA ALA A 270 23.11 -21.72 4.29
C ALA A 270 23.10 -21.94 2.76
N GLY A 271 22.26 -22.88 2.33
CA GLY A 271 22.07 -23.14 0.91
C GLY A 271 21.14 -22.15 0.22
N VAL A 272 21.32 -21.99 -1.08
CA VAL A 272 20.42 -21.17 -1.93
C VAL A 272 19.15 -21.97 -2.21
N SER A 273 18.07 -21.65 -1.50
CA SER A 273 16.77 -22.33 -1.68
C SER A 273 16.01 -21.91 -2.93
N LEU A 274 16.29 -20.69 -3.43
CA LEU A 274 15.63 -20.15 -4.61
C LEU A 274 16.52 -19.11 -5.31
N LYS A 275 16.61 -19.19 -6.65
CA LYS A 275 17.15 -18.13 -7.49
C LYS A 275 16.08 -17.65 -8.45
N VAL A 276 15.77 -16.34 -8.44
CA VAL A 276 14.76 -15.68 -9.26
C VAL A 276 15.33 -14.50 -10.02
N GLY A 277 14.69 -14.14 -11.12
CA GLY A 277 15.10 -13.02 -11.98
C GLY A 277 14.73 -11.64 -11.44
N ASP A 278 14.67 -10.68 -12.37
CA ASP A 278 14.30 -9.29 -12.09
C ASP A 278 12.79 -9.11 -11.86
N ASN A 279 12.43 -7.99 -11.25
CA ASN A 279 11.04 -7.55 -11.07
C ASN A 279 10.14 -8.54 -10.30
N ILE A 280 10.70 -9.22 -9.30
CA ILE A 280 9.92 -10.05 -8.40
C ILE A 280 9.01 -9.16 -7.56
N THR A 281 7.71 -9.33 -7.71
CA THR A 281 6.70 -8.58 -6.95
C THR A 281 6.40 -9.22 -5.61
N THR A 282 5.82 -8.46 -4.69
CA THR A 282 5.30 -9.02 -3.44
C THR A 282 4.18 -10.07 -3.67
N ASP A 283 3.50 -10.05 -4.82
CA ASP A 283 2.55 -11.10 -5.22
C ASP A 283 3.25 -12.39 -5.66
N HIS A 284 4.42 -12.30 -6.29
CA HIS A 284 5.26 -13.47 -6.57
C HIS A 284 5.75 -14.11 -5.28
N ILE A 285 6.18 -13.29 -4.29
CA ILE A 285 6.68 -13.78 -3.00
C ILE A 285 5.53 -14.36 -2.17
N MET A 286 4.43 -13.63 -2.05
CA MET A 286 3.28 -14.03 -1.24
C MET A 286 1.98 -13.68 -1.97
N PRO A 287 1.41 -14.63 -2.72
CA PRO A 287 0.17 -14.39 -3.47
C PRO A 287 -0.99 -13.92 -2.59
N ALA A 288 -1.83 -13.04 -3.14
CA ALA A 288 -2.98 -12.48 -2.45
C ALA A 288 -4.28 -12.79 -3.21
N GLY A 289 -4.71 -14.02 -3.17
CA GLY A 289 -6.02 -14.43 -3.69
C GLY A 289 -7.03 -14.71 -2.58
N ALA A 290 -8.31 -14.83 -2.93
CA ALA A 290 -9.40 -15.10 -1.99
C ALA A 290 -9.18 -16.37 -1.13
N LYS A 291 -8.42 -17.34 -1.61
CA LYS A 291 -8.05 -18.56 -0.87
C LYS A 291 -6.93 -18.33 0.15
N ILE A 292 -6.05 -17.37 -0.09
CA ILE A 292 -4.83 -17.14 0.71
C ILE A 292 -5.06 -16.04 1.76
N LEU A 293 -5.79 -14.99 1.41
CA LEU A 293 -6.06 -13.85 2.30
C LEU A 293 -6.64 -14.24 3.68
N PRO A 294 -7.53 -15.25 3.81
CA PRO A 294 -8.01 -15.70 5.11
C PRO A 294 -6.92 -16.27 6.03
N LEU A 295 -5.76 -16.65 5.49
CA LEU A 295 -4.63 -17.23 6.24
C LEU A 295 -3.68 -16.18 6.82
N ARG A 296 -3.94 -14.88 6.68
CA ARG A 296 -3.01 -13.81 7.10
C ARG A 296 -2.56 -13.90 8.55
N SER A 297 -3.44 -14.29 9.45
CA SER A 297 -3.11 -14.47 10.87
C SER A 297 -2.57 -15.87 11.21
N ASN A 298 -2.21 -16.65 10.19
CA ASN A 298 -1.69 -18.02 10.33
C ASN A 298 -0.44 -18.17 9.44
N ILE A 299 0.69 -17.63 9.92
CA ILE A 299 1.94 -17.64 9.16
C ILE A 299 2.38 -19.06 8.78
N PRO A 300 2.28 -20.09 9.65
CA PRO A 300 2.55 -21.46 9.26
C PRO A 300 1.76 -21.94 8.04
N ALA A 301 0.48 -21.61 7.97
CA ALA A 301 -0.38 -22.02 6.85
C ALA A 301 -0.12 -21.18 5.59
N ILE A 302 -0.01 -19.85 5.72
CA ILE A 302 0.20 -18.97 4.57
C ILE A 302 1.58 -19.18 3.93
N SER A 303 2.61 -19.56 4.71
CA SER A 303 3.96 -19.82 4.22
C SER A 303 4.02 -20.96 3.17
N GLN A 304 3.05 -21.87 3.18
CA GLN A 304 2.94 -22.95 2.16
C GLN A 304 2.64 -22.40 0.75
N HIS A 305 2.25 -21.14 0.64
CA HIS A 305 1.98 -20.46 -0.64
C HIS A 305 3.12 -19.54 -1.06
N CYS A 306 4.20 -19.47 -0.27
CA CYS A 306 5.33 -18.59 -0.53
C CYS A 306 6.03 -19.00 -1.85
N PHE A 307 6.19 -18.05 -2.78
CA PHE A 307 6.78 -18.22 -4.11
C PHE A 307 6.15 -19.29 -5.01
N THR A 308 4.99 -19.84 -4.69
CA THR A 308 4.36 -20.90 -5.50
C THR A 308 4.03 -20.48 -6.94
N ILE A 309 3.99 -19.18 -7.24
CA ILE A 309 3.88 -18.66 -8.61
C ILE A 309 5.19 -18.85 -9.38
N CYS A 310 6.34 -18.78 -8.72
CA CYS A 310 7.67 -18.91 -9.32
C CYS A 310 8.17 -20.34 -9.29
N ASP A 311 7.93 -21.03 -8.16
CA ASP A 311 8.39 -22.41 -7.92
C ASP A 311 7.48 -23.06 -6.85
N GLU A 312 6.63 -23.99 -7.27
CA GLU A 312 5.70 -24.70 -6.39
C GLU A 312 6.39 -25.51 -5.29
N GLN A 313 7.64 -25.91 -5.49
CA GLN A 313 8.40 -26.72 -4.54
C GLN A 313 9.17 -25.87 -3.52
N PHE A 314 9.23 -24.57 -3.69
CA PHE A 314 10.01 -23.69 -2.82
C PHE A 314 9.65 -23.85 -1.33
N PRO A 315 8.38 -23.84 -0.89
CA PRO A 315 8.06 -23.93 0.54
C PRO A 315 8.58 -25.21 1.18
N SER A 316 8.44 -26.34 0.49
CA SER A 316 8.92 -27.64 0.97
C SER A 316 10.44 -27.67 1.04
N ARG A 317 11.12 -27.24 -0.04
CA ARG A 317 12.59 -27.18 -0.12
C ARG A 317 13.19 -26.28 0.96
N ALA A 318 12.68 -25.06 1.12
CA ALA A 318 13.17 -24.12 2.14
C ALA A 318 13.00 -24.70 3.56
N LYS A 319 11.87 -25.34 3.83
CA LYS A 319 11.60 -25.98 5.12
C LYS A 319 12.53 -27.17 5.39
N GLU A 320 12.84 -27.99 4.38
CA GLU A 320 13.79 -29.11 4.49
C GLU A 320 15.22 -28.62 4.76
N MET A 321 15.63 -27.50 4.13
CA MET A 321 16.94 -26.89 4.37
C MET A 321 17.05 -26.26 5.76
N GLY A 322 15.94 -25.85 6.38
CA GLY A 322 15.87 -25.23 7.69
C GLY A 322 16.46 -23.82 7.76
N LYS A 323 17.65 -23.61 7.19
CA LYS A 323 18.26 -22.27 6.98
C LYS A 323 18.62 -22.14 5.51
N SER A 324 18.20 -21.02 4.88
CA SER A 324 18.53 -20.80 3.48
C SER A 324 18.58 -19.33 3.08
N ILE A 325 19.06 -19.09 1.87
CA ILE A 325 19.21 -17.76 1.25
C ILE A 325 18.40 -17.75 -0.05
N ILE A 326 17.76 -16.61 -0.33
CA ILE A 326 17.13 -16.33 -1.62
C ILE A 326 18.05 -15.44 -2.41
N VAL A 327 18.24 -15.73 -3.70
CA VAL A 327 18.99 -14.92 -4.65
C VAL A 327 18.03 -14.37 -5.70
N GLY A 328 18.06 -13.06 -5.94
CA GLY A 328 17.16 -12.39 -6.88
C GLY A 328 17.85 -11.36 -7.76
N GLY A 329 17.15 -10.91 -8.78
CA GLY A 329 17.59 -9.87 -9.70
C GLY A 329 17.30 -8.46 -9.21
N SER A 330 17.09 -7.54 -10.17
CA SER A 330 16.81 -6.13 -9.92
C SER A 330 15.36 -5.90 -9.49
N ASN A 331 15.13 -4.83 -8.70
CA ASN A 331 13.80 -4.37 -8.26
C ASN A 331 12.99 -5.47 -7.53
N TYR A 332 13.66 -6.20 -6.64
CA TYR A 332 13.06 -7.30 -5.88
C TYR A 332 12.11 -6.79 -4.81
N GLY A 333 10.89 -7.35 -4.76
CA GLY A 333 9.85 -7.04 -3.78
C GLY A 333 8.99 -5.82 -4.13
N GLN A 334 8.95 -5.43 -5.41
CA GLN A 334 8.09 -4.32 -5.87
C GLN A 334 6.59 -4.61 -5.66
N GLY A 335 5.78 -3.55 -5.68
CA GLY A 335 4.33 -3.65 -5.57
C GLY A 335 3.80 -3.33 -4.18
N SER A 336 2.74 -4.01 -3.75
CA SER A 336 2.05 -3.73 -2.49
C SER A 336 2.94 -3.91 -1.26
N SER A 337 2.78 -3.03 -0.27
CA SER A 337 3.44 -3.16 1.04
C SER A 337 2.85 -4.35 1.81
N ARG A 338 3.51 -5.49 1.79
CA ARG A 338 3.07 -6.72 2.47
C ARG A 338 4.16 -7.26 3.38
N GLU A 339 3.95 -7.17 4.67
CA GLU A 339 4.85 -7.79 5.66
C GLU A 339 4.92 -9.31 5.51
N HIS A 340 3.85 -9.97 5.08
CA HIS A 340 3.82 -11.41 4.81
C HIS A 340 4.83 -11.87 3.77
N ALA A 341 5.23 -10.98 2.86
CA ALA A 341 6.32 -11.23 1.91
C ALA A 341 7.70 -11.31 2.59
N ALA A 342 7.81 -10.92 3.86
CA ALA A 342 8.99 -11.14 4.71
C ALA A 342 8.73 -12.21 5.77
N LEU A 343 7.54 -12.21 6.41
CA LEU A 343 7.21 -13.15 7.49
C LEU A 343 7.09 -14.60 7.01
N ALA A 344 6.56 -14.84 5.81
CA ALA A 344 6.47 -16.19 5.27
C ALA A 344 7.85 -16.79 4.95
N PRO A 345 8.76 -16.08 4.25
CA PRO A 345 10.16 -16.48 4.12
C PRO A 345 10.86 -16.68 5.47
N LEU A 346 10.69 -15.77 6.43
CA LEU A 346 11.24 -15.93 7.78
C LEU A 346 10.82 -17.26 8.42
N TYR A 347 9.54 -17.58 8.38
CA TYR A 347 9.00 -18.83 8.93
C TYR A 347 9.56 -20.06 8.22
N LEU A 348 9.89 -19.96 6.94
CA LEU A 348 10.53 -21.03 6.16
C LEU A 348 12.05 -21.10 6.36
N GLY A 349 12.61 -20.28 7.25
CA GLY A 349 14.02 -20.33 7.61
C GLY A 349 14.95 -19.48 6.73
N ILE A 350 14.42 -18.53 5.96
CA ILE A 350 15.25 -17.59 5.17
C ILE A 350 16.00 -16.66 6.11
N LYS A 351 17.33 -16.65 6.00
CA LYS A 351 18.25 -15.84 6.81
C LYS A 351 18.72 -14.57 6.10
N ALA A 352 18.87 -14.63 4.79
CA ALA A 352 19.27 -13.50 3.98
C ALA A 352 18.61 -13.54 2.60
N VAL A 353 18.49 -12.36 2.00
CA VAL A 353 18.07 -12.18 0.61
C VAL A 353 19.16 -11.38 -0.09
N LEU A 354 19.79 -11.95 -1.13
CA LEU A 354 20.86 -11.36 -1.90
C LEU A 354 20.37 -11.03 -3.32
N VAL A 355 20.36 -9.77 -3.69
CA VAL A 355 19.77 -9.29 -4.95
C VAL A 355 20.63 -8.23 -5.65
N LYS A 356 20.32 -7.91 -6.90
CA LYS A 356 20.89 -6.74 -7.57
C LYS A 356 20.39 -5.43 -6.97
N SER A 357 19.06 -5.31 -6.76
CA SER A 357 18.46 -4.17 -6.07
C SER A 357 17.12 -4.52 -5.42
N PHE A 358 16.74 -3.80 -4.37
CA PHE A 358 15.47 -3.96 -3.67
C PHE A 358 14.48 -2.85 -3.99
N ALA A 359 13.19 -3.20 -4.02
CA ALA A 359 12.13 -2.23 -3.77
C ALA A 359 12.19 -1.76 -2.31
N ARG A 360 12.15 -0.46 -2.08
CA ARG A 360 12.40 0.19 -0.78
C ARG A 360 11.57 -0.37 0.38
N ILE A 361 10.25 -0.47 0.20
CA ILE A 361 9.35 -0.94 1.25
C ILE A 361 9.65 -2.40 1.63
N HIS A 362 9.93 -3.25 0.64
CA HIS A 362 10.22 -4.66 0.90
C HIS A 362 11.54 -4.85 1.65
N ARG A 363 12.58 -4.06 1.31
CA ARG A 363 13.83 -4.04 2.07
C ARG A 363 13.59 -3.69 3.54
N ALA A 364 12.75 -2.69 3.83
CA ALA A 364 12.39 -2.34 5.19
C ALA A 364 11.64 -3.48 5.91
N ASN A 365 10.74 -4.18 5.21
CA ASN A 365 10.03 -5.33 5.77
C ASN A 365 10.97 -6.50 6.08
N LEU A 366 11.98 -6.77 5.25
CA LEU A 366 13.00 -7.79 5.53
C LEU A 366 13.78 -7.43 6.82
N ILE A 367 14.23 -6.18 6.96
CA ILE A 367 14.91 -5.69 8.17
C ILE A 367 14.01 -5.87 9.40
N ASN A 368 12.75 -5.45 9.32
CA ASN A 368 11.80 -5.57 10.42
C ASN A 368 11.51 -7.04 10.81
N ALA A 369 11.63 -7.95 9.86
CA ALA A 369 11.49 -9.38 10.09
C ALA A 369 12.81 -10.07 10.55
N GLY A 370 13.94 -9.35 10.61
CA GLY A 370 15.23 -9.91 10.97
C GLY A 370 15.92 -10.71 9.84
N ILE A 371 15.49 -10.52 8.59
CA ILE A 371 16.12 -11.11 7.41
C ILE A 371 17.15 -10.12 6.86
N LEU A 372 18.39 -10.58 6.67
CA LEU A 372 19.49 -9.73 6.20
C LEU A 372 19.34 -9.36 4.71
N PRO A 373 19.16 -8.08 4.36
CA PRO A 373 19.07 -7.65 2.98
C PRO A 373 20.45 -7.31 2.41
N LEU A 374 20.88 -8.03 1.40
CA LEU A 374 22.19 -7.89 0.75
C LEU A 374 22.03 -7.50 -0.71
N THR A 375 22.90 -6.63 -1.21
CA THR A 375 22.99 -6.32 -2.64
C THR A 375 24.38 -6.63 -3.19
N PHE A 376 24.44 -7.07 -4.43
CA PHE A 376 25.72 -7.28 -5.11
C PHE A 376 26.46 -5.97 -5.31
N VAL A 377 27.77 -5.94 -5.02
CA VAL A 377 28.66 -4.82 -5.44
C VAL A 377 28.82 -4.82 -6.96
N ASN A 378 28.98 -6.00 -7.54
CA ASN A 378 29.00 -6.19 -8.99
C ASN A 378 27.82 -7.07 -9.39
N GLU A 379 26.84 -6.52 -10.13
CA GLU A 379 25.65 -7.24 -10.55
C GLU A 379 25.92 -8.51 -11.36
N ALA A 380 27.07 -8.58 -12.07
CA ALA A 380 27.47 -9.78 -12.81
C ALA A 380 27.75 -10.99 -11.91
N ASP A 381 28.00 -10.78 -10.61
CA ASP A 381 28.20 -11.87 -9.66
C ASP A 381 26.90 -12.66 -9.36
N TYR A 382 25.75 -12.09 -9.70
CA TYR A 382 24.47 -12.81 -9.69
C TYR A 382 24.54 -14.10 -10.52
N ASP A 383 25.20 -14.06 -11.68
CA ASP A 383 25.31 -15.21 -12.58
C ASP A 383 26.23 -16.31 -12.04
N ALA A 384 27.10 -15.99 -11.08
CA ALA A 384 28.01 -16.93 -10.45
C ALA A 384 27.38 -17.76 -9.30
N ILE A 385 26.13 -17.52 -8.96
CA ILE A 385 25.40 -18.28 -7.95
C ILE A 385 24.29 -19.07 -8.61
N SER A 386 24.14 -20.34 -8.23
CA SER A 386 23.06 -21.23 -8.67
C SER A 386 22.18 -21.63 -7.50
N GLN A 387 20.92 -21.98 -7.78
CA GLN A 387 20.06 -22.61 -6.79
C GLN A 387 20.68 -23.94 -6.35
N GLY A 388 20.77 -24.17 -5.04
CA GLY A 388 21.45 -25.32 -4.44
C GLY A 388 22.90 -25.07 -4.04
N ASP A 389 23.50 -23.92 -4.41
CA ASP A 389 24.84 -23.57 -3.93
C ASP A 389 24.83 -23.32 -2.42
N GLU A 390 25.96 -23.64 -1.76
CA GLU A 390 26.21 -23.37 -0.35
C GLU A 390 26.94 -22.04 -0.19
N LEU A 391 26.32 -21.10 0.54
CA LEU A 391 26.84 -19.75 0.77
C LEU A 391 27.18 -19.53 2.24
N VAL A 392 28.27 -18.81 2.50
CA VAL A 392 28.71 -18.45 3.84
C VAL A 392 28.96 -16.96 3.96
N LEU A 393 28.45 -16.37 5.03
CA LEU A 393 28.87 -15.06 5.54
C LEU A 393 29.51 -15.29 6.91
N ASP A 394 30.83 -15.32 6.93
CA ASP A 394 31.59 -15.50 8.16
C ASP A 394 31.59 -14.22 9.00
N ASN A 395 31.46 -14.37 10.33
CA ASN A 395 31.53 -13.27 11.30
C ASN A 395 30.53 -12.10 11.01
N VAL A 396 29.45 -12.37 10.27
CA VAL A 396 28.50 -11.34 9.79
C VAL A 396 27.98 -10.46 10.93
N ARG A 397 27.70 -11.04 12.10
CA ARG A 397 27.25 -10.28 13.27
C ARG A 397 28.29 -9.26 13.72
N ALA A 398 29.54 -9.69 13.93
CA ALA A 398 30.62 -8.83 14.39
C ALA A 398 30.94 -7.72 13.35
N GLU A 399 30.87 -8.02 12.07
CA GLU A 399 31.09 -7.04 11.00
C GLU A 399 30.00 -5.98 10.97
N ILE A 400 28.73 -6.36 11.14
CA ILE A 400 27.60 -5.42 11.23
C ILE A 400 27.68 -4.60 12.54
N GLU A 401 28.03 -5.21 13.67
CA GLU A 401 28.27 -4.51 14.94
C GLU A 401 29.35 -3.43 14.79
N ALA A 402 30.43 -3.75 14.07
CA ALA A 402 31.50 -2.81 13.74
C ALA A 402 31.11 -1.71 12.74
N GLY A 403 29.89 -1.76 12.18
CA GLY A 403 29.40 -0.75 11.24
C GLY A 403 29.91 -0.93 9.80
N LYS A 404 30.40 -2.11 9.43
CA LYS A 404 30.78 -2.41 8.05
C LYS A 404 29.52 -2.51 7.18
N SER A 405 29.53 -1.85 6.04
CA SER A 405 28.50 -1.95 5.01
C SER A 405 28.89 -2.93 3.89
N GLU A 406 30.17 -3.12 3.64
CA GLU A 406 30.67 -4.08 2.66
C GLU A 406 31.05 -5.38 3.36
N LEU A 407 30.46 -6.49 2.92
CA LEU A 407 30.63 -7.84 3.45
C LEU A 407 31.08 -8.77 2.31
N THR A 408 31.52 -9.99 2.65
CA THR A 408 31.89 -11.00 1.67
C THR A 408 31.03 -12.24 1.83
N VAL A 409 30.35 -12.66 0.78
CA VAL A 409 29.71 -13.97 0.66
C VAL A 409 30.68 -14.94 -0.01
N ILE A 410 30.93 -16.07 0.63
CA ILE A 410 31.74 -17.14 0.06
C ILE A 410 30.80 -18.21 -0.50
N ASN A 411 30.85 -18.46 -1.80
CA ASN A 411 30.18 -19.60 -2.42
C ASN A 411 31.07 -20.83 -2.25
N LYS A 412 30.78 -21.68 -1.27
CA LYS A 412 31.54 -22.91 -0.97
C LYS A 412 31.52 -23.92 -2.12
N THR A 413 30.44 -23.94 -2.89
CA THR A 413 30.28 -24.87 -4.01
C THR A 413 31.28 -24.57 -5.12
N THR A 414 31.54 -23.29 -5.41
CA THR A 414 32.40 -22.86 -6.49
C THR A 414 33.77 -22.33 -6.01
N GLY A 415 33.92 -22.04 -4.71
CA GLY A 415 35.10 -21.39 -4.13
C GLY A 415 35.19 -19.90 -4.40
N LYS A 416 34.13 -19.28 -4.97
CA LYS A 416 34.17 -17.86 -5.33
C LYS A 416 33.81 -16.98 -4.14
N GLU A 417 34.60 -15.92 -3.92
CA GLU A 417 34.27 -14.82 -3.01
C GLU A 417 33.50 -13.73 -3.77
N ILE A 418 32.39 -13.25 -3.18
CA ILE A 418 31.45 -12.32 -3.78
C ILE A 418 31.27 -11.12 -2.83
N PRO A 419 31.75 -9.95 -3.19
CA PRO A 419 31.52 -8.72 -2.42
C PRO A 419 30.04 -8.32 -2.47
N VAL A 420 29.47 -7.99 -1.30
CA VAL A 420 28.07 -7.58 -1.15
C VAL A 420 27.95 -6.36 -0.25
N LEU A 421 26.90 -5.58 -0.41
CA LEU A 421 26.56 -4.46 0.45
C LEU A 421 25.41 -4.78 1.38
N CYS A 422 25.55 -4.37 2.63
CA CYS A 422 24.52 -4.38 3.67
C CYS A 422 24.42 -2.98 4.29
N GLU A 423 23.70 -2.09 3.64
CA GLU A 423 23.57 -0.69 4.07
C GLU A 423 22.54 -0.56 5.18
N LEU A 424 22.96 -0.50 6.42
CA LEU A 424 22.10 -0.33 7.59
C LEU A 424 22.40 1.00 8.28
N SER A 425 21.36 1.79 8.57
CA SER A 425 21.47 2.94 9.48
C SER A 425 21.58 2.45 10.92
N GLY A 426 21.94 3.35 11.89
CA GLY A 426 22.10 2.97 13.29
C GLY A 426 20.93 2.13 13.83
N ARG A 427 19.69 2.66 13.71
CA ARG A 427 18.49 1.95 14.19
C ARG A 427 18.22 0.64 13.44
N THR A 428 18.36 0.61 12.12
CA THR A 428 18.11 -0.60 11.34
C THR A 428 19.16 -1.69 11.60
N LYS A 429 20.38 -1.29 11.92
CA LYS A 429 21.42 -2.18 12.40
C LYS A 429 20.99 -2.87 13.71
N ASP A 430 20.54 -2.08 14.68
CA ASP A 430 20.13 -2.61 15.98
C ASP A 430 18.92 -3.57 15.85
N ILE A 431 17.97 -3.25 14.95
CA ILE A 431 16.84 -4.13 14.65
C ILE A 431 17.32 -5.48 14.08
N ILE A 432 18.22 -5.50 13.12
CA ILE A 432 18.78 -6.75 12.54
C ILE A 432 19.53 -7.55 13.60
N LEU A 433 20.36 -6.88 14.43
CA LEU A 433 21.13 -7.54 15.49
C LEU A 433 20.23 -8.17 16.54
N ALA A 434 19.11 -7.56 16.87
CA ALA A 434 18.11 -8.08 17.80
C ALA A 434 17.30 -9.26 17.24
N GLY A 435 17.28 -9.46 15.92
CA GLY A 435 16.49 -10.50 15.25
C GLY A 435 15.15 -10.00 14.69
N GLY A 436 14.93 -8.68 14.69
CA GLY A 436 13.75 -8.03 14.15
C GLY A 436 13.20 -6.90 15.02
N LEU A 437 12.23 -6.18 14.46
CA LEU A 437 11.68 -4.98 15.11
C LEU A 437 10.98 -5.29 16.45
N LEU A 438 10.28 -6.41 16.56
CA LEU A 438 9.56 -6.76 17.80
C LEU A 438 10.53 -7.09 18.93
N ASP A 439 11.61 -7.84 18.66
CA ASP A 439 12.62 -8.14 19.67
C ASP A 439 13.42 -6.92 20.04
N TYR A 440 13.82 -6.08 19.09
CA TYR A 440 14.42 -4.78 19.35
C TYR A 440 13.54 -3.92 20.26
N THR A 441 12.24 -3.83 19.98
CA THR A 441 11.30 -3.06 20.80
C THR A 441 11.21 -3.65 22.23
N ARG A 442 11.08 -4.97 22.33
CA ARG A 442 11.02 -5.65 23.64
C ARG A 442 12.27 -5.41 24.49
N GLU A 443 13.45 -5.39 23.85
CA GLU A 443 14.72 -5.09 24.54
C GLU A 443 14.83 -3.63 24.97
N SER A 444 14.36 -2.70 24.14
CA SER A 444 14.38 -1.26 24.42
C SER A 444 13.40 -0.82 25.52
N MET A 445 12.40 -1.64 25.84
CA MET A 445 11.41 -1.39 26.90
C MET A 445 11.82 -1.98 28.27
N LYS A 446 12.92 -2.73 28.33
CA LYS A 446 13.50 -3.24 29.58
C LYS A 446 14.43 -2.22 30.22
#